data_1dd37ea73a356e77b1c601adbe6e9d36
#
_entry.id   1dd37ea73a356e77b1c601adbe6e9d36
#
_cell.length_a   1.000
_cell.length_b   1.000
_cell.length_c   1.000
_cell.angle_alpha   90.00
_cell.angle_beta   90.00
_cell.angle_gamma   90.00
#
_symmetry.space_group_name_H-M   'P 1'
#
loop_
_entity.id
_entity.type
_entity.pdbx_description
1 polymer ?
#
loop_
_entity_poly.entity_id
_entity_poly.type
_entity_poly.pdbx_seq_one_letter_code
_entity_poly.pdbx_strand_id
1 'polypeptide(L)' 'MADLVWLWVVYRVDSDAVFGAITRAERLYKTAEEARSAVGQVADRMGAGQIRWEQTDEATWVARTTRYVCVVWSIRLPE' A
#
# COMPACT_ATOMS: atom_id res chain seq x y z
N MET A 1 -24.10 4.94 6.73
CA MET A 1 -22.93 4.11 7.12
C MET A 1 -21.66 4.75 6.61
N ALA A 2 -20.60 4.68 7.41
CA ALA A 2 -19.31 5.18 6.97
C ALA A 2 -18.72 4.24 5.91
N ASP A 3 -18.18 4.82 4.86
CA ASP A 3 -17.53 4.05 3.80
C ASP A 3 -16.09 3.77 4.17
N LEU A 4 -15.66 2.55 3.93
CA LEU A 4 -14.24 2.19 4.01
C LEU A 4 -13.61 2.48 2.66
N VAL A 5 -12.46 3.14 2.69
CA VAL A 5 -11.63 3.35 1.51
C VAL A 5 -10.23 2.88 1.81
N TRP A 6 -9.51 2.51 0.78
CA TRP A 6 -8.17 1.95 0.88
C TRP A 6 -7.16 2.86 0.21
N LEU A 7 -5.98 2.95 0.83
CA LEU A 7 -4.86 3.75 0.37
C LEU A 7 -3.60 2.88 0.37
N TRP A 8 -2.56 3.36 -0.29
CA TRP A 8 -1.28 2.67 -0.27
C TRP A 8 -0.12 3.65 -0.30
N VAL A 9 1.02 3.19 0.17
CA VAL A 9 2.29 3.92 0.11
C VAL A 9 3.40 2.90 -0.16
N VAL A 10 4.42 3.33 -0.89
CA VAL A 10 5.64 2.56 -1.11
C VAL A 10 6.82 3.41 -0.65
N TYR A 11 7.66 2.87 0.20
CA TYR A 11 8.85 3.56 0.69
C TYR A 11 10.04 2.61 0.74
N ARG A 12 11.22 3.19 0.83
CA ARG A 12 12.44 2.39 0.90
C ARG A 12 12.56 1.74 2.28
N VAL A 13 13.10 0.54 2.32
CA VAL A 13 13.23 -0.24 3.55
C VAL A 13 14.11 0.45 4.60
N ASP A 14 15.02 1.33 4.16
CA ASP A 14 15.93 2.07 5.04
C ASP A 14 15.41 3.47 5.42
N SER A 15 14.17 3.77 5.11
CA SER A 15 13.54 5.07 5.38
C SER A 15 12.24 4.86 6.15
N ASP A 16 11.73 5.93 6.80
CA ASP A 16 10.40 5.83 7.39
C ASP A 16 9.31 6.21 6.38
N ALA A 17 8.11 5.75 6.65
CA ALA A 17 6.98 5.89 5.73
C ALA A 17 6.55 7.35 5.54
N VAL A 18 6.84 8.23 6.52
CA VAL A 18 6.39 9.63 6.47
C VAL A 18 7.29 10.46 5.56
N PHE A 19 8.60 10.30 5.71
CA PHE A 19 9.59 11.11 4.98
C PHE A 19 10.22 10.37 3.83
N GLY A 20 10.15 9.04 3.81
CA GLY A 20 10.80 8.20 2.81
C GLY A 20 9.87 7.68 1.72
N ALA A 21 8.63 8.18 1.64
CA ALA A 21 7.67 7.70 0.64
C ALA A 21 8.16 8.03 -0.78
N ILE A 22 8.34 7.00 -1.58
CA ILE A 22 8.74 7.13 -2.98
C ILE A 22 7.52 7.44 -3.82
N THR A 23 6.41 6.75 -3.55
CA THR A 23 5.15 6.95 -4.24
C THR A 23 4.01 6.57 -3.32
N ARG A 24 2.85 7.13 -3.58
CA ARG A 24 1.64 6.91 -2.79
C ARG A 24 0.43 6.92 -3.68
N ALA A 25 -0.69 6.46 -3.14
CA ALA A 25 -1.95 6.44 -3.87
C ALA A 25 -2.39 7.86 -4.23
N GLU A 26 -2.78 8.05 -5.48
CA GLU A 26 -3.31 9.33 -5.96
C GLU A 26 -4.83 9.37 -5.85
N ARG A 27 -5.45 8.23 -5.53
CA ARG A 27 -6.90 8.12 -5.38
C ARG A 27 -7.23 7.12 -4.30
N LEU A 28 -8.48 7.12 -3.88
CA LEU A 28 -9.01 6.15 -2.92
C LEU A 28 -9.50 4.92 -3.66
N TYR A 29 -9.32 3.75 -3.06
CA TYR A 29 -9.78 2.48 -3.61
C TYR A 29 -10.92 1.93 -2.76
N LYS A 30 -11.82 1.21 -3.38
CA LYS A 30 -13.00 0.65 -2.68
C LYS A 30 -12.66 -0.63 -1.92
N THR A 31 -11.66 -1.37 -2.37
CA THR A 31 -11.29 -2.64 -1.75
C THR A 31 -9.78 -2.73 -1.59
N ALA A 32 -9.36 -3.56 -0.62
CA ALA A 32 -7.95 -3.87 -0.41
C ALA A 32 -7.35 -4.52 -1.66
N GLU A 33 -8.11 -5.37 -2.32
CA GLU A 33 -7.65 -6.06 -3.53
C GLU A 33 -7.30 -5.08 -4.64
N GLU A 34 -8.14 -4.08 -4.87
CA GLU A 34 -7.86 -3.04 -5.87
C GLU A 34 -6.61 -2.25 -5.52
N ALA A 35 -6.45 -1.88 -4.25
CA ALA A 35 -5.28 -1.15 -3.78
C ALA A 35 -4.01 -1.98 -3.94
N ARG A 36 -4.06 -3.26 -3.55
CA ARG A 36 -2.92 -4.17 -3.70
C ARG A 36 -2.55 -4.38 -5.17
N SER A 37 -3.53 -4.48 -6.03
CA SER A 37 -3.29 -4.61 -7.47
C SER A 37 -2.58 -3.38 -8.03
N ALA A 38 -2.99 -2.19 -7.61
CA ALA A 38 -2.32 -0.94 -8.01
C ALA A 38 -0.87 -0.91 -7.55
N VAL A 39 -0.61 -1.33 -6.32
CA VAL A 39 0.76 -1.42 -5.79
C VAL A 39 1.58 -2.44 -6.60
N GLY A 40 0.98 -3.56 -6.97
CA GLY A 40 1.64 -4.57 -7.79
C GLY A 40 2.15 -4.00 -9.11
N GLN A 41 1.34 -3.16 -9.74
CA GLN A 41 1.73 -2.50 -10.99
C GLN A 41 2.86 -1.49 -10.76
N VAL A 42 2.82 -0.74 -9.68
CA VAL A 42 3.87 0.19 -9.32
C VAL A 42 5.17 -0.54 -9.03
N ALA A 43 5.11 -1.61 -8.25
CA ALA A 43 6.28 -2.43 -7.90
C ALA A 43 6.92 -3.02 -9.15
N ASP A 44 6.10 -3.48 -10.09
CA ASP A 44 6.58 -4.02 -11.34
C ASP A 44 7.35 -2.98 -12.14
N ARG A 45 6.82 -1.77 -12.25
CA ARG A 45 7.49 -0.66 -12.93
C ARG A 45 8.79 -0.25 -12.24
N MET A 46 8.87 -0.41 -10.93
CA MET A 46 10.07 -0.09 -10.15
C MET A 46 11.11 -1.21 -10.17
N GLY A 47 10.81 -2.33 -10.81
CA GLY A 47 11.71 -3.47 -10.84
C GLY A 47 11.83 -4.18 -9.51
N ALA A 48 10.83 -4.06 -8.64
CA ALA A 48 10.86 -4.68 -7.32
C ALA A 48 10.67 -6.19 -7.36
N GLY A 49 10.26 -6.73 -8.51
CA GLY A 49 10.01 -8.14 -8.66
C GLY A 49 8.68 -8.55 -8.04
N GLN A 50 8.55 -9.82 -7.76
CA GLN A 50 7.35 -10.38 -7.18
C GLN A 50 7.23 -9.97 -5.72
N ILE A 51 6.08 -9.43 -5.34
CA ILE A 51 5.82 -9.04 -3.97
C ILE A 51 4.87 -10.04 -3.31
N ARG A 52 5.05 -10.25 -2.02
CA ARG A 52 4.24 -11.17 -1.24
C ARG A 52 3.54 -10.39 -0.12
N TRP A 53 2.23 -10.43 -0.12
CA TRP A 53 1.41 -9.70 0.83
C TRP A 53 1.20 -10.49 2.13
N GLU A 54 1.25 -9.78 3.23
CA GLU A 54 0.92 -10.29 4.55
C GLU A 54 -0.09 -9.36 5.19
N GLN A 55 -1.20 -9.90 5.65
CA GLN A 55 -2.20 -9.11 6.37
C GLN A 55 -1.78 -9.01 7.83
N THR A 56 -1.51 -7.79 8.28
CA THR A 56 -1.05 -7.55 9.66
C THR A 56 -2.20 -7.34 10.63
N ASP A 57 -3.31 -6.81 10.13
CA ASP A 57 -4.57 -6.69 10.88
C ASP A 57 -5.72 -6.52 9.88
N GLU A 58 -6.94 -6.33 10.38
CA GLU A 58 -8.12 -6.21 9.52
C GLU A 58 -8.06 -5.06 8.53
N ALA A 59 -7.27 -4.03 8.85
CA ALA A 59 -7.23 -2.80 8.07
C ALA A 59 -5.90 -2.60 7.34
N THR A 60 -4.96 -3.56 7.43
CA THR A 60 -3.60 -3.30 6.94
C THR A 60 -2.99 -4.53 6.27
N TRP A 61 -2.42 -4.29 5.11
CA TRP A 61 -1.62 -5.27 4.37
C TRP A 61 -0.24 -4.71 4.12
N VAL A 62 0.79 -5.54 4.27
CA VAL A 62 2.18 -5.14 4.08
C VAL A 62 2.86 -6.13 3.14
N ALA A 63 3.64 -5.61 2.22
CA ALA A 63 4.52 -6.41 1.38
C ALA A 63 5.92 -5.83 1.44
N ARG A 64 6.91 -6.70 1.63
CA ARG A 64 8.30 -6.28 1.71
C ARG A 64 9.10 -6.93 0.61
N THR A 65 9.98 -6.15 0.01
CA THR A 65 11.00 -6.63 -0.91
C THR A 65 12.36 -6.31 -0.31
N THR A 66 13.43 -6.63 -1.03
CA THR A 66 14.79 -6.30 -0.59
C THR A 66 14.98 -4.80 -0.38
N ARG A 67 14.31 -3.96 -1.18
CA ARG A 67 14.53 -2.51 -1.20
C ARG A 67 13.35 -1.70 -0.72
N TYR A 68 12.15 -2.26 -0.79
CA TYR A 68 10.92 -1.47 -0.61
C TYR A 68 9.99 -2.12 0.40
N VAL A 69 9.20 -1.27 1.04
CA VAL A 69 8.07 -1.69 1.86
C VAL A 69 6.82 -1.08 1.25
N CYS A 70 5.82 -1.91 1.00
CA CYS A 70 4.54 -1.50 0.44
C CYS A 70 3.48 -1.68 1.53
N VAL A 71 2.70 -0.66 1.80
CA VAL A 71 1.65 -0.72 2.82
C VAL A 71 0.33 -0.31 2.18
N VAL A 72 -0.69 -1.14 2.40
CA VAL A 72 -2.08 -0.85 2.02
C VAL A 72 -2.89 -0.85 3.31
N TRP A 73 -3.65 0.22 3.54
CA TRP A 73 -4.47 0.32 4.75
C TRP A 73 -5.80 0.97 4.42
N SER A 74 -6.78 0.74 5.29
CA SER A 74 -8.09 1.34 5.15
C SER A 74 -8.30 2.45 6.17
N ILE A 75 -9.11 3.41 5.77
CA ILE A 75 -9.64 4.42 6.67
C ILE A 75 -11.15 4.47 6.48
N ARG A 76 -11.84 4.90 7.53
CA ARG A 76 -13.27 5.08 7.48
C ARG A 76 -13.58 6.55 7.25
N LEU A 77 -14.28 6.84 6.16
CA LEU A 77 -14.68 8.20 5.86
C LEU A 77 -15.78 8.64 6.81
N PRO A 78 -15.78 9.91 7.24
CA PRO A 78 -16.88 10.44 8.04
C PRO A 78 -18.18 10.47 7.22
N GLU A 79 -19.25 10.27 7.91
CA GLU A 79 -20.58 10.37 7.30
C GLU A 79 -20.96 11.81 6.96
#